data_0e369c223907df1fb5969cb1a950f2cf
#
_entry.id   0e369c223907df1fb5969cb1a950f2cf
#
_cell.length_a   1.000
_cell.length_b   1.000
_cell.length_c   1.000
_cell.angle_alpha   90.00
_cell.angle_beta   90.00
_cell.angle_gamma   90.00
#
_symmetry.space_group_name_H-M   'P 1'
#
loop_
_entity.id
_entity.type
_entity.pdbx_description
1 polymer ?
#
loop_
_entity_poly.entity_id
_entity_poly.type
_entity_poly.pdbx_seq_one_letter_code
_entity_poly.pdbx_strand_id
1 'polypeptide(L)'
;MKDMISDIKSKKPLVHHITNYVTVNDCANVTLAIGGAPVMADAIEEVEDMVGIASALVINIGTLNSVKVKSMIMAGQKANELGIPVIFDPVGCGATAYRREVARLLMGKIHMRVIRGNLSEIMALAEENIHMKGVDAGSENISQVNDLLKNYAKQWKTILAVTGAVDKITDGQRLTEIENGCKEMGTVTGTGCMCTSLVGTFVAAAQQDAYDATVEAIMTMGIAGEISWKQNGNKGLGHFHMGIIDEIGKMNINILKEWGRIHEI
;
A
#
# COMPACT_ATOMS: atom_id res chain seq x y z
N MET A 1 -3.98 -16.63 10.93
CA MET A 1 -4.64 -15.57 10.13
C MET A 1 -5.96 -15.25 10.80
N LYS A 2 -6.17 -14.00 11.19
CA LYS A 2 -7.45 -13.49 11.73
C LYS A 2 -8.40 -13.22 10.56
N ASP A 3 -9.70 -13.17 10.81
CA ASP A 3 -10.69 -12.77 9.78
C ASP A 3 -10.84 -11.24 9.79
N MET A 4 -9.82 -10.53 9.28
CA MET A 4 -9.84 -9.07 9.19
C MET A 4 -10.87 -8.55 8.18
N ILE A 5 -11.23 -9.35 7.19
CA ILE A 5 -12.25 -8.96 6.20
C ILE A 5 -13.63 -8.84 6.87
N SER A 6 -13.98 -9.78 7.75
CA SER A 6 -15.21 -9.67 8.55
C SER A 6 -15.19 -8.44 9.46
N ASP A 7 -14.04 -8.13 10.07
CA ASP A 7 -13.85 -6.92 10.87
C ASP A 7 -14.06 -5.64 10.02
N ILE A 8 -13.48 -5.58 8.82
CA ILE A 8 -13.68 -4.44 7.89
C ILE A 8 -15.16 -4.28 7.56
N LYS A 9 -15.84 -5.35 7.16
CA LYS A 9 -17.27 -5.32 6.78
C LYS A 9 -18.18 -4.90 7.93
N SER A 10 -17.83 -5.24 9.17
CA SER A 10 -18.60 -4.88 10.37
C SER A 10 -18.32 -3.45 10.83
N LYS A 11 -17.06 -3.02 10.85
CA LYS A 11 -16.63 -1.70 11.33
C LYS A 11 -16.79 -0.59 10.30
N LYS A 12 -16.71 -0.93 9.00
CA LYS A 12 -16.74 0.01 7.87
C LYS A 12 -15.80 1.20 8.06
N PRO A 13 -14.48 0.96 8.28
CA PRO A 13 -13.54 2.02 8.64
C PRO A 13 -13.53 3.11 7.58
N LEU A 14 -13.57 4.38 8.01
CA LEU A 14 -13.41 5.53 7.13
C LEU A 14 -11.93 5.70 6.82
N VAL A 15 -11.58 5.63 5.54
CA VAL A 15 -10.21 5.80 5.06
C VAL A 15 -10.11 7.12 4.30
N HIS A 16 -9.35 8.05 4.85
CA HIS A 16 -9.07 9.34 4.22
C HIS A 16 -7.91 9.19 3.22
N HIS A 17 -8.14 9.60 1.97
CA HIS A 17 -7.15 9.51 0.92
C HIS A 17 -6.74 10.91 0.44
N ILE A 18 -5.46 11.23 0.53
CA ILE A 18 -4.83 12.30 -0.24
C ILE A 18 -3.98 11.61 -1.32
N THR A 19 -4.64 11.25 -2.42
CA THR A 19 -4.08 10.38 -3.46
C THR A 19 -3.91 11.09 -4.80
N ASN A 20 -3.45 10.36 -5.80
CA ASN A 20 -3.27 10.86 -7.15
C ASN A 20 -4.57 10.79 -7.97
N TYR A 21 -4.78 11.75 -8.86
CA TYR A 21 -6.01 11.84 -9.66
C TYR A 21 -6.09 10.79 -10.79
N VAL A 22 -5.00 10.10 -11.11
CA VAL A 22 -5.01 9.05 -12.14
C VAL A 22 -5.82 7.84 -11.68
N THR A 23 -5.74 7.52 -10.39
CA THR A 23 -6.30 6.28 -9.82
C THR A 23 -7.28 6.53 -8.67
N VAL A 24 -7.70 7.78 -8.46
CA VAL A 24 -8.57 8.16 -7.33
C VAL A 24 -9.89 7.36 -7.31
N ASN A 25 -10.49 7.13 -8.46
CA ASN A 25 -11.73 6.35 -8.58
C ASN A 25 -11.51 4.87 -8.23
N ASP A 26 -10.43 4.28 -8.72
CA ASP A 26 -10.07 2.90 -8.43
C ASP A 26 -9.79 2.69 -6.93
N CYS A 27 -9.06 3.63 -6.30
CA CYS A 27 -8.79 3.61 -4.86
C CYS A 27 -10.09 3.65 -4.04
N ALA A 28 -11.06 4.48 -4.45
CA ALA A 28 -12.39 4.53 -3.83
C ALA A 28 -13.13 3.20 -4.00
N ASN A 29 -13.15 2.65 -5.22
CA ASN A 29 -13.88 1.44 -5.53
C ASN A 29 -13.33 0.21 -4.79
N VAL A 30 -12.01 0.03 -4.69
CA VAL A 30 -11.45 -1.11 -3.95
C VAL A 30 -11.67 -0.99 -2.44
N THR A 31 -11.66 0.24 -1.89
CA THR A 31 -12.00 0.49 -0.49
C THR A 31 -13.46 0.12 -0.21
N LEU A 32 -14.38 0.51 -1.09
CA LEU A 32 -15.80 0.14 -0.99
C LEU A 32 -16.01 -1.37 -1.18
N ALA A 33 -15.35 -1.96 -2.18
CA ALA A 33 -15.48 -3.38 -2.51
C ALA A 33 -15.12 -4.28 -1.33
N ILE A 34 -14.02 -3.98 -0.60
CA ILE A 34 -13.62 -4.77 0.57
C ILE A 34 -14.51 -4.50 1.80
N GLY A 35 -15.31 -3.43 1.79
CA GLY A 35 -16.25 -3.08 2.87
C GLY A 35 -15.87 -1.86 3.70
N GLY A 36 -14.82 -1.11 3.35
CA GLY A 36 -14.47 0.16 3.96
C GLY A 36 -15.29 1.34 3.40
N ALA A 37 -15.06 2.53 3.94
CA ALA A 37 -15.66 3.79 3.50
C ALA A 37 -14.55 4.75 3.05
N PRO A 38 -14.41 5.09 1.75
CA PRO A 38 -13.39 6.02 1.29
C PRO A 38 -13.87 7.47 1.38
N VAL A 39 -12.95 8.39 1.67
CA VAL A 39 -13.14 9.82 1.45
C VAL A 39 -11.89 10.41 0.80
N MET A 40 -12.09 11.21 -0.26
CA MET A 40 -11.05 11.90 -1.01
C MET A 40 -11.15 13.41 -0.72
N ALA A 41 -10.43 13.85 0.32
CA ALA A 41 -10.41 15.25 0.74
C ALA A 41 -8.97 15.73 0.77
N ASP A 42 -8.62 16.66 -0.12
CA ASP A 42 -7.26 17.21 -0.21
C ASP A 42 -7.22 18.76 -0.11
N ALA A 43 -8.38 19.39 0.12
CA ALA A 43 -8.43 20.81 0.39
C ALA A 43 -7.81 21.14 1.74
N ILE A 44 -6.90 22.13 1.77
CA ILE A 44 -6.13 22.50 2.95
C ILE A 44 -7.01 22.97 4.11
N GLU A 45 -8.20 23.46 3.78
CA GLU A 45 -9.20 24.02 4.70
C GLU A 45 -9.93 22.92 5.50
N GLU A 46 -9.93 21.66 5.03
CA GLU A 46 -10.72 20.59 5.65
C GLU A 46 -9.90 19.36 6.07
N VAL A 47 -8.63 19.23 5.63
CA VAL A 47 -7.87 17.98 5.81
C VAL A 47 -7.68 17.57 7.25
N GLU A 48 -7.57 18.50 8.20
CA GLU A 48 -7.42 18.21 9.62
C GLU A 48 -8.73 17.71 10.24
N ASP A 49 -9.86 18.33 9.87
CA ASP A 49 -11.18 17.90 10.33
C ASP A 49 -11.52 16.53 9.76
N MET A 50 -11.22 16.29 8.47
CA MET A 50 -11.46 15.03 7.81
C MET A 50 -10.63 13.89 8.42
N VAL A 51 -9.36 14.13 8.69
CA VAL A 51 -8.51 13.16 9.38
C VAL A 51 -9.05 12.88 10.78
N GLY A 52 -9.58 13.90 11.48
CA GLY A 52 -10.09 13.74 12.83
C GLY A 52 -11.23 12.73 12.99
N ILE A 53 -11.95 12.42 11.91
CA ILE A 53 -13.02 11.42 11.90
C ILE A 53 -12.63 10.13 11.17
N ALA A 54 -11.44 10.07 10.56
CA ALA A 54 -10.97 8.93 9.81
C ALA A 54 -10.35 7.84 10.71
N SER A 55 -10.36 6.61 10.22
CA SER A 55 -9.72 5.45 10.87
C SER A 55 -8.30 5.19 10.36
N ALA A 56 -7.96 5.72 9.18
CA ALA A 56 -6.62 5.73 8.61
C ALA A 56 -6.48 6.86 7.58
N LEU A 57 -5.24 7.30 7.34
CA LEU A 57 -4.88 8.25 6.29
C LEU A 57 -3.97 7.56 5.27
N VAL A 58 -4.32 7.66 3.99
CA VAL A 58 -3.50 7.20 2.86
C VAL A 58 -2.93 8.42 2.13
N ILE A 59 -1.61 8.52 2.05
CA ILE A 59 -0.88 9.55 1.32
C ILE A 59 -0.19 8.92 0.12
N ASN A 60 -0.47 9.41 -1.09
CA ASN A 60 0.12 8.94 -2.34
C ASN A 60 0.63 10.12 -3.17
N ILE A 61 1.93 10.08 -3.54
CA ILE A 61 2.59 11.18 -4.25
C ILE A 61 2.62 11.01 -5.78
N GLY A 62 1.72 10.22 -6.36
CA GLY A 62 1.69 9.97 -7.81
C GLY A 62 1.44 11.21 -8.67
N THR A 63 0.71 12.21 -8.15
CA THR A 63 0.50 13.50 -8.80
C THR A 63 0.62 14.63 -7.79
N LEU A 64 1.78 15.30 -7.80
CA LEU A 64 2.14 16.32 -6.84
C LEU A 64 1.86 17.73 -7.34
N ASN A 65 1.44 18.60 -6.42
CA ASN A 65 1.53 20.05 -6.51
C ASN A 65 1.79 20.62 -5.12
N SER A 66 2.21 21.88 -5.05
CA SER A 66 2.64 22.52 -3.80
C SER A 66 1.53 22.65 -2.75
N VAL A 67 0.27 22.80 -3.17
CA VAL A 67 -0.88 22.88 -2.27
C VAL A 67 -1.16 21.51 -1.67
N LYS A 68 -1.24 20.48 -2.50
CA LYS A 68 -1.45 19.09 -2.04
C LYS A 68 -0.35 18.62 -1.07
N VAL A 69 0.91 19.00 -1.29
CA VAL A 69 2.00 18.69 -0.36
C VAL A 69 1.77 19.31 1.02
N LYS A 70 1.26 20.57 1.07
CA LYS A 70 0.90 21.19 2.36
C LYS A 70 -0.24 20.44 3.04
N SER A 71 -1.29 20.09 2.30
CA SER A 71 -2.41 19.29 2.82
C SER A 71 -1.94 17.94 3.36
N MET A 72 -1.04 17.24 2.64
CA MET A 72 -0.44 15.98 3.10
C MET A 72 0.29 16.14 4.44
N ILE A 73 1.08 17.23 4.60
CA ILE A 73 1.81 17.50 5.84
C ILE A 73 0.84 17.77 6.99
N MET A 74 -0.15 18.65 6.79
CA MET A 74 -1.13 18.98 7.83
C MET A 74 -1.94 17.77 8.26
N ALA A 75 -2.53 17.05 7.30
CA ALA A 75 -3.28 15.83 7.57
C ALA A 75 -2.43 14.76 8.25
N GLY A 76 -1.19 14.56 7.80
CA GLY A 76 -0.29 13.55 8.36
C GLY A 76 0.16 13.87 9.79
N GLN A 77 0.46 15.13 10.09
CA GLN A 77 0.79 15.57 11.44
C GLN A 77 -0.43 15.44 12.37
N LYS A 78 -1.61 15.85 11.90
CA LYS A 78 -2.85 15.68 12.64
C LYS A 78 -3.18 14.20 12.89
N ALA A 79 -2.98 13.33 11.91
CA ALA A 79 -3.12 11.88 12.09
C ALA A 79 -2.20 11.36 13.19
N ASN A 80 -0.92 11.77 13.20
CA ASN A 80 0.03 11.37 14.22
C ASN A 80 -0.36 11.87 15.63
N GLU A 81 -0.84 13.12 15.76
CA GLU A 81 -1.35 13.66 17.02
C GLU A 81 -2.51 12.81 17.59
N LEU A 82 -3.39 12.34 16.72
CA LEU A 82 -4.57 11.55 17.08
C LEU A 82 -4.31 10.05 17.16
N GLY A 83 -3.09 9.58 16.86
CA GLY A 83 -2.75 8.16 16.82
C GLY A 83 -3.38 7.41 15.64
N ILE A 84 -3.83 8.12 14.61
CA ILE A 84 -4.41 7.55 13.39
C ILE A 84 -3.28 7.05 12.49
N PRO A 85 -3.31 5.78 12.02
CA PRO A 85 -2.26 5.24 11.18
C PRO A 85 -2.19 5.94 9.82
N VAL A 86 -0.95 6.28 9.41
CA VAL A 86 -0.67 6.87 8.10
C VAL A 86 0.00 5.81 7.22
N ILE A 87 -0.56 5.60 6.03
CA ILE A 87 -0.02 4.71 5.01
C ILE A 87 0.54 5.58 3.88
N PHE A 88 1.79 5.34 3.52
CA PHE A 88 2.50 6.13 2.52
C PHE A 88 2.85 5.33 1.27
N ASP A 89 2.51 5.89 0.11
CA ASP A 89 2.84 5.36 -1.20
C ASP A 89 3.74 6.36 -1.95
N PRO A 90 5.07 6.15 -1.97
CA PRO A 90 6.04 7.07 -2.56
C PRO A 90 6.14 6.92 -4.08
N VAL A 91 5.02 6.85 -4.79
CA VAL A 91 4.96 6.60 -6.24
C VAL A 91 5.97 7.42 -7.01
N GLY A 92 6.93 6.73 -7.64
CA GLY A 92 7.92 7.34 -8.52
C GLY A 92 8.86 8.31 -7.82
N CYS A 93 9.11 8.18 -6.50
CA CYS A 93 9.98 9.11 -5.75
C CYS A 93 11.43 9.16 -6.28
N GLY A 94 11.90 8.11 -6.96
CA GLY A 94 13.19 8.10 -7.63
C GLY A 94 13.24 8.82 -8.98
N ALA A 95 12.09 9.14 -9.59
CA ALA A 95 12.01 9.63 -10.96
C ALA A 95 12.48 11.09 -11.13
N THR A 96 12.24 11.95 -10.14
CA THR A 96 12.64 13.37 -10.17
C THR A 96 13.15 13.85 -8.83
N ALA A 97 13.99 14.90 -8.82
CA ALA A 97 14.46 15.53 -7.59
C ALA A 97 13.29 16.02 -6.71
N TYR A 98 12.28 16.67 -7.32
CA TYR A 98 11.12 17.17 -6.60
C TYR A 98 10.34 16.06 -5.88
N ARG A 99 10.10 14.92 -6.52
CA ARG A 99 9.41 13.79 -5.88
C ARG A 99 10.21 13.22 -4.70
N ARG A 100 11.53 13.13 -4.86
CA ARG A 100 12.44 12.64 -3.82
C ARG A 100 12.45 13.59 -2.63
N GLU A 101 12.57 14.89 -2.87
CA GLU A 101 12.54 15.92 -1.83
C GLU A 101 11.20 15.93 -1.07
N VAL A 102 10.07 15.84 -1.77
CA VAL A 102 8.76 15.75 -1.14
C VAL A 102 8.61 14.47 -0.32
N ALA A 103 9.02 13.33 -0.85
CA ALA A 103 8.94 12.06 -0.10
C ALA A 103 9.74 12.13 1.20
N ARG A 104 10.96 12.68 1.17
CA ARG A 104 11.81 12.90 2.36
C ARG A 104 11.20 13.91 3.32
N LEU A 105 10.65 15.01 2.80
CA LEU A 105 9.98 16.02 3.61
C LEU A 105 8.80 15.41 4.38
N LEU A 106 7.98 14.59 3.72
CA LEU A 106 6.87 13.89 4.35
C LEU A 106 7.36 12.92 5.43
N MET A 107 8.35 12.07 5.13
CA MET A 107 8.93 11.14 6.12
C MET A 107 9.61 11.84 7.29
N GLY A 108 10.18 13.03 7.08
CA GLY A 108 10.78 13.84 8.16
C GLY A 108 9.78 14.54 9.08
N LYS A 109 8.52 14.69 8.63
CA LYS A 109 7.46 15.40 9.37
C LYS A 109 6.35 14.50 9.90
N ILE A 110 6.19 13.31 9.34
CA ILE A 110 5.06 12.41 9.59
C ILE A 110 5.62 11.02 9.89
N HIS A 111 5.19 10.43 10.99
CA HIS A 111 5.44 9.02 11.26
C HIS A 111 4.52 8.16 10.41
N MET A 112 5.09 7.37 9.50
CA MET A 112 4.36 6.46 8.62
C MET A 112 4.21 5.10 9.29
N ARG A 113 2.97 4.63 9.49
CA ARG A 113 2.71 3.30 10.05
C ARG A 113 3.10 2.20 9.07
N VAL A 114 2.80 2.42 7.77
CA VAL A 114 3.19 1.53 6.68
C VAL A 114 3.72 2.37 5.52
N ILE A 115 4.81 1.95 4.92
CA ILE A 115 5.29 2.47 3.63
C ILE A 115 5.18 1.33 2.62
N ARG A 116 4.40 1.56 1.54
CA ARG A 116 4.23 0.60 0.47
C ARG A 116 4.78 1.16 -0.84
N GLY A 117 5.69 0.44 -1.48
CA GLY A 117 6.26 0.82 -2.77
C GLY A 117 6.95 -0.38 -3.43
N ASN A 118 7.43 -0.22 -4.66
CA ASN A 118 8.33 -1.21 -5.24
C ASN A 118 9.76 -1.03 -4.70
N LEU A 119 10.63 -2.00 -4.96
CA LEU A 119 12.00 -1.98 -4.43
C LEU A 119 12.75 -0.69 -4.84
N SER A 120 12.60 -0.21 -6.08
CA SER A 120 13.29 1.00 -6.55
C SER A 120 12.80 2.27 -5.84
N GLU A 121 11.53 2.34 -5.47
CA GLU A 121 10.95 3.44 -4.69
C GLU A 121 11.48 3.43 -3.25
N ILE A 122 11.50 2.27 -2.60
CA ILE A 122 12.04 2.13 -1.24
C ILE A 122 13.54 2.50 -1.19
N MET A 123 14.31 2.06 -2.17
CA MET A 123 15.73 2.38 -2.27
C MET A 123 15.97 3.88 -2.53
N ALA A 124 15.12 4.51 -3.36
CA ALA A 124 15.19 5.95 -3.60
C ALA A 124 14.86 6.79 -2.34
N LEU A 125 13.99 6.30 -1.45
CA LEU A 125 13.75 6.90 -0.13
C LEU A 125 14.99 6.83 0.76
N ALA A 126 15.73 5.73 0.70
CA ALA A 126 16.92 5.49 1.52
C ALA A 126 18.18 6.24 1.08
N GLU A 127 18.14 7.02 0.00
CA GLU A 127 19.30 7.74 -0.60
C GLU A 127 20.41 6.84 -1.16
N GLU A 128 20.20 5.55 -1.23
CA GLU A 128 21.19 4.66 -1.79
C GLU A 128 21.25 4.78 -3.32
N ASN A 129 22.39 5.23 -3.82
CA ASN A 129 22.71 5.22 -5.25
C ASN A 129 22.92 3.77 -5.68
N ILE A 130 21.79 3.10 -6.03
CA ILE A 130 21.89 1.75 -6.52
C ILE A 130 22.19 1.80 -8.02
N HIS A 131 23.46 1.66 -8.35
CA HIS A 131 23.88 1.04 -9.56
C HIS A 131 23.64 -0.50 -9.48
N MET A 132 22.45 -0.90 -9.10
CA MET A 132 21.99 -2.27 -9.29
C MET A 132 21.54 -2.42 -10.76
N LYS A 133 22.49 -2.35 -11.68
CA LYS A 133 22.34 -2.95 -12.99
C LYS A 133 22.31 -4.46 -12.79
N GLY A 134 21.10 -5.04 -12.84
CA GLY A 134 20.89 -6.47 -12.81
C GLY A 134 21.09 -7.04 -11.39
N VAL A 135 20.06 -7.08 -10.59
CA VAL A 135 19.95 -8.11 -9.56
C VAL A 135 19.67 -9.40 -10.32
N ASP A 136 20.72 -10.05 -10.83
CA ASP A 136 20.63 -11.45 -11.20
C ASP A 136 20.23 -12.19 -9.93
N ALA A 137 19.16 -12.97 -10.02
CA ALA A 137 18.53 -13.68 -8.93
C ALA A 137 19.40 -14.82 -8.41
N GLY A 138 20.56 -14.51 -7.84
CA GLY A 138 21.35 -15.42 -7.03
C GLY A 138 20.91 -15.34 -5.57
N SER A 139 20.84 -16.48 -4.89
CA SER A 139 20.41 -16.59 -3.48
C SER A 139 21.14 -15.64 -2.51
N GLU A 140 22.40 -15.33 -2.75
CA GLU A 140 23.20 -14.40 -1.94
C GLU A 140 22.69 -12.94 -2.02
N ASN A 141 22.17 -12.51 -3.18
CA ASN A 141 21.61 -11.18 -3.36
C ASN A 141 20.24 -11.01 -2.67
N ILE A 142 19.45 -12.08 -2.56
CA ILE A 142 18.12 -12.05 -1.92
C ILE A 142 18.25 -11.83 -0.41
N SER A 143 19.17 -12.55 0.25
CA SER A 143 19.41 -12.39 1.70
C SER A 143 19.86 -10.97 2.04
N GLN A 144 20.77 -10.38 1.24
CA GLN A 144 21.23 -9.02 1.43
C GLN A 144 20.10 -7.98 1.31
N VAL A 145 19.19 -8.18 0.34
CA VAL A 145 18.00 -7.31 0.19
C VAL A 145 17.08 -7.44 1.40
N ASN A 146 16.84 -8.66 1.89
CA ASN A 146 15.99 -8.90 3.05
C ASN A 146 16.55 -8.22 4.32
N ASP A 147 17.86 -8.32 4.58
CA ASP A 147 18.52 -7.65 5.70
C ASP A 147 18.46 -6.14 5.57
N LEU A 148 18.65 -5.61 4.37
CA LEU A 148 18.55 -4.18 4.09
C LEU A 148 17.13 -3.65 4.37
N LEU A 149 16.09 -4.34 3.90
CA LEU A 149 14.70 -3.97 4.15
C LEU A 149 14.36 -4.04 5.65
N LYS A 150 14.82 -5.09 6.36
CA LYS A 150 14.67 -5.17 7.83
C LYS A 150 15.35 -3.98 8.53
N ASN A 151 16.52 -3.56 8.08
CA ASN A 151 17.24 -2.42 8.65
C ASN A 151 16.49 -1.10 8.40
N TYR A 152 15.97 -0.85 7.20
CA TYR A 152 15.16 0.35 6.92
C TYR A 152 13.87 0.37 7.73
N ALA A 153 13.17 -0.75 7.85
CA ALA A 153 11.97 -0.83 8.67
C ALA A 153 12.24 -0.47 10.13
N LYS A 154 13.37 -0.95 10.70
CA LYS A 154 13.83 -0.57 12.06
C LYS A 154 14.17 0.90 12.16
N GLN A 155 14.98 1.42 11.22
CA GLN A 155 15.43 2.82 11.21
C GLN A 155 14.26 3.78 11.11
N TRP A 156 13.30 3.51 10.25
CA TRP A 156 12.12 4.36 10.02
C TRP A 156 10.97 4.06 10.99
N LYS A 157 11.11 3.00 11.81
CA LYS A 157 10.08 2.53 12.77
C LYS A 157 8.72 2.32 12.08
N THR A 158 8.74 1.69 10.92
CA THR A 158 7.59 1.50 10.05
C THR A 158 7.49 0.04 9.60
N ILE A 159 6.34 -0.34 9.08
CA ILE A 159 6.19 -1.57 8.32
C ILE A 159 6.50 -1.23 6.85
N LEU A 160 7.44 -1.95 6.24
CA LEU A 160 7.69 -1.87 4.82
C LEU A 160 6.92 -2.97 4.10
N ALA A 161 6.17 -2.59 3.07
CA ALA A 161 5.51 -3.48 2.13
C ALA A 161 6.10 -3.25 0.74
N VAL A 162 7.08 -4.06 0.38
CA VAL A 162 7.83 -3.93 -0.88
C VAL A 162 7.24 -4.87 -1.90
N THR A 163 6.58 -4.31 -2.91
CA THR A 163 5.89 -5.09 -3.93
C THR A 163 6.76 -5.35 -5.15
N GLY A 164 6.61 -6.57 -5.70
CA GLY A 164 7.41 -7.05 -6.84
C GLY A 164 6.89 -8.36 -7.41
N ALA A 165 7.77 -9.20 -7.96
CA ALA A 165 7.42 -10.55 -8.38
C ALA A 165 7.09 -11.46 -7.18
N VAL A 166 7.79 -11.24 -6.06
CA VAL A 166 7.50 -11.73 -4.72
C VAL A 166 7.42 -10.49 -3.84
N ASP A 167 6.28 -10.29 -3.18
CA ASP A 167 6.10 -9.17 -2.27
C ASP A 167 6.74 -9.48 -0.92
N LYS A 168 7.35 -8.47 -0.28
CA LYS A 168 8.07 -8.61 0.99
C LYS A 168 7.52 -7.63 2.00
N ILE A 169 7.06 -8.14 3.15
CA ILE A 169 6.56 -7.30 4.25
C ILE A 169 7.48 -7.50 5.46
N THR A 170 7.97 -6.40 6.03
CA THR A 170 8.81 -6.45 7.23
C THR A 170 8.55 -5.28 8.18
N ASP A 171 8.60 -5.55 9.48
CA ASP A 171 8.61 -4.55 10.56
C ASP A 171 10.03 -4.37 11.15
N GLY A 172 11.03 -4.98 10.50
CA GLY A 172 12.41 -5.01 10.94
C GLY A 172 12.79 -6.21 11.83
N GLN A 173 11.80 -6.96 12.33
CA GLN A 173 12.02 -8.23 13.06
C GLN A 173 11.53 -9.41 12.22
N ARG A 174 10.25 -9.37 11.84
CA ARG A 174 9.59 -10.34 10.98
C ARG A 174 9.83 -9.99 9.51
N LEU A 175 9.82 -10.99 8.67
CA LEU A 175 9.75 -10.83 7.23
C LEU A 175 8.84 -11.90 6.66
N THR A 176 7.82 -11.47 5.92
CA THR A 176 6.89 -12.36 5.21
C THR A 176 7.04 -12.11 3.71
N GLU A 177 7.20 -13.18 2.95
CA GLU A 177 7.14 -13.19 1.49
C GLU A 177 5.76 -13.65 1.02
N ILE A 178 5.22 -13.00 -0.01
CA ILE A 178 3.93 -13.31 -0.63
C ILE A 178 4.16 -13.53 -2.12
N GLU A 179 3.77 -14.70 -2.63
CA GLU A 179 3.92 -15.07 -4.04
C GLU A 179 2.62 -14.89 -4.85
N ASN A 180 1.61 -14.29 -4.25
CA ASN A 180 0.36 -14.02 -4.95
C ASN A 180 0.49 -12.83 -5.89
N GLY A 181 -0.18 -12.94 -7.03
CA GLY A 181 -0.21 -11.93 -8.07
C GLY A 181 0.11 -12.52 -9.44
N CYS A 182 -0.13 -11.74 -10.47
CA CYS A 182 0.22 -12.10 -11.84
C CYS A 182 0.89 -10.91 -12.54
N LYS A 183 1.77 -11.20 -13.50
CA LYS A 183 2.54 -10.18 -14.24
C LYS A 183 1.65 -9.18 -14.99
N GLU A 184 0.46 -9.59 -15.34
CA GLU A 184 -0.52 -8.79 -16.08
C GLU A 184 -1.07 -7.63 -15.25
N MET A 185 -0.98 -7.69 -13.92
CA MET A 185 -1.32 -6.55 -13.06
C MET A 185 -0.48 -5.31 -13.39
N GLY A 186 0.74 -5.49 -13.91
CA GLY A 186 1.58 -4.41 -14.40
C GLY A 186 1.13 -3.79 -15.74
N THR A 187 0.14 -4.38 -16.41
CA THR A 187 -0.38 -3.88 -17.71
C THR A 187 -1.62 -2.99 -17.55
N VAL A 188 -2.17 -2.86 -16.35
CA VAL A 188 -3.25 -1.94 -16.01
C VAL A 188 -2.76 -0.93 -14.97
N THR A 189 -3.10 0.35 -15.18
CA THR A 189 -2.66 1.38 -14.25
C THR A 189 -3.40 1.28 -12.92
N GLY A 190 -2.76 1.69 -11.83
CA GLY A 190 -3.42 1.87 -10.54
C GLY A 190 -3.39 0.68 -9.60
N THR A 191 -2.99 -0.53 -10.04
CA THR A 191 -2.94 -1.72 -9.17
C THR A 191 -2.11 -1.50 -7.90
N GLY A 192 -1.00 -0.75 -8.01
CA GLY A 192 -0.22 -0.33 -6.84
C GLY A 192 -1.00 0.58 -5.90
N CYS A 193 -1.62 1.64 -6.42
CA CYS A 193 -2.38 2.59 -5.62
C CYS A 193 -3.62 1.93 -4.97
N MET A 194 -4.31 1.04 -5.70
CA MET A 194 -5.38 0.20 -5.15
C MET A 194 -4.88 -0.66 -3.99
N CYS A 195 -3.72 -1.29 -4.15
CA CYS A 195 -3.09 -2.09 -3.09
C CYS A 195 -2.82 -1.24 -1.84
N THR A 196 -2.31 -0.02 -1.99
CA THR A 196 -2.08 0.90 -0.86
C THR A 196 -3.39 1.29 -0.18
N SER A 197 -4.48 1.47 -0.92
CA SER A 197 -5.82 1.75 -0.37
C SER A 197 -6.36 0.56 0.42
N LEU A 198 -6.13 -0.67 -0.05
CA LEU A 198 -6.45 -1.88 0.71
C LEU A 198 -5.64 -1.95 2.01
N VAL A 199 -4.32 -1.71 1.96
CA VAL A 199 -3.47 -1.65 3.17
C VAL A 199 -4.05 -0.65 4.17
N GLY A 200 -4.44 0.56 3.71
CA GLY A 200 -5.10 1.55 4.56
C GLY A 200 -6.37 1.02 5.22
N THR A 201 -7.20 0.31 4.47
CA THR A 201 -8.48 -0.23 4.96
C THR A 201 -8.28 -1.36 5.97
N PHE A 202 -7.36 -2.28 5.70
CA PHE A 202 -7.04 -3.37 6.61
C PHE A 202 -6.40 -2.87 7.92
N VAL A 203 -5.44 -1.96 7.83
CA VAL A 203 -4.77 -1.35 8.99
C VAL A 203 -5.76 -0.55 9.85
N ALA A 204 -6.69 0.18 9.22
CA ALA A 204 -7.77 0.90 9.89
C ALA A 204 -8.66 -0.02 10.74
N ALA A 205 -8.95 -1.22 10.27
CA ALA A 205 -9.80 -2.19 10.97
C ALA A 205 -9.04 -2.96 12.07
N ALA A 206 -7.73 -3.18 11.88
CA ALA A 206 -6.91 -4.07 12.72
C ALA A 206 -6.43 -3.44 14.03
N GLN A 207 -6.47 -2.12 14.18
CA GLN A 207 -6.05 -1.35 15.36
C GLN A 207 -4.59 -1.60 15.80
N GLN A 208 -4.24 -2.77 16.33
CA GLN A 208 -2.91 -3.08 16.86
C GLN A 208 -2.08 -4.01 15.96
N ASP A 209 -2.70 -4.80 15.11
CA ASP A 209 -2.04 -5.80 14.26
C ASP A 209 -1.75 -5.29 12.85
N ALA A 210 -1.13 -4.11 12.72
CA ALA A 210 -0.89 -3.49 11.43
C ALA A 210 0.03 -4.32 10.50
N TYR A 211 0.91 -5.15 11.06
CA TYR A 211 1.76 -6.04 10.26
C TYR A 211 0.93 -7.10 9.56
N ASP A 212 0.15 -7.87 10.30
CA ASP A 212 -0.69 -8.95 9.76
C ASP A 212 -1.77 -8.37 8.83
N ALA A 213 -2.31 -7.18 9.16
CA ALA A 213 -3.22 -6.44 8.30
C ALA A 213 -2.58 -6.06 6.95
N THR A 214 -1.31 -5.66 6.96
CA THR A 214 -0.57 -5.35 5.73
C THR A 214 -0.35 -6.61 4.90
N VAL A 215 0.01 -7.73 5.52
CA VAL A 215 0.16 -9.03 4.84
C VAL A 215 -1.16 -9.46 4.18
N GLU A 216 -2.27 -9.42 4.90
CA GLU A 216 -3.58 -9.82 4.36
C GLU A 216 -4.05 -8.87 3.23
N ALA A 217 -3.78 -7.58 3.33
CA ALA A 217 -4.12 -6.61 2.28
C ALA A 217 -3.35 -6.86 0.98
N ILE A 218 -2.04 -7.08 1.06
CA ILE A 218 -1.19 -7.39 -0.11
C ILE A 218 -1.64 -8.70 -0.75
N MET A 219 -1.84 -9.73 0.05
CA MET A 219 -2.32 -11.03 -0.41
C MET A 219 -3.71 -10.92 -1.08
N THR A 220 -4.62 -10.14 -0.51
CA THR A 220 -5.94 -9.85 -1.09
C THR A 220 -5.82 -9.29 -2.50
N MET A 221 -4.94 -8.30 -2.70
CA MET A 221 -4.71 -7.69 -4.01
C MET A 221 -4.13 -8.68 -5.01
N GLY A 222 -3.15 -9.48 -4.60
CA GLY A 222 -2.52 -10.49 -5.45
C GLY A 222 -3.49 -11.58 -5.89
N ILE A 223 -4.26 -12.13 -4.95
CA ILE A 223 -5.28 -13.16 -5.23
C ILE A 223 -6.37 -12.63 -6.15
N ALA A 224 -6.87 -11.42 -5.90
CA ALA A 224 -7.87 -10.80 -6.76
C ALA A 224 -7.36 -10.63 -8.20
N GLY A 225 -6.09 -10.25 -8.37
CA GLY A 225 -5.42 -10.18 -9.65
C GLY A 225 -5.37 -11.54 -10.37
N GLU A 226 -4.95 -12.60 -9.67
CA GLU A 226 -4.88 -13.95 -10.23
C GLU A 226 -6.24 -14.47 -10.68
N ILE A 227 -7.26 -14.35 -9.82
CA ILE A 227 -8.61 -14.83 -10.13
C ILE A 227 -9.20 -14.04 -11.29
N SER A 228 -9.07 -12.72 -11.26
CA SER A 228 -9.54 -11.85 -12.35
C SER A 228 -8.87 -12.20 -13.67
N TRP A 229 -7.53 -12.40 -13.69
CA TRP A 229 -6.83 -12.77 -14.91
C TRP A 229 -7.30 -14.11 -15.46
N LYS A 230 -7.46 -15.10 -14.60
CA LYS A 230 -7.98 -16.43 -14.98
C LYS A 230 -9.37 -16.38 -15.61
N GLN A 231 -10.24 -15.50 -15.12
CA GLN A 231 -11.64 -15.39 -15.58
C GLN A 231 -11.82 -14.44 -16.76
N ASN A 232 -11.02 -13.39 -16.84
CA ASN A 232 -11.24 -12.24 -17.72
C ASN A 232 -10.07 -11.90 -18.65
N GLY A 233 -8.91 -12.52 -18.50
CA GLY A 233 -7.71 -12.19 -19.31
C GLY A 233 -7.92 -12.32 -20.83
N ASN A 234 -8.73 -13.29 -21.26
CA ASN A 234 -9.09 -13.48 -22.67
C ASN A 234 -10.12 -12.45 -23.19
N LYS A 235 -10.77 -11.68 -22.31
CA LYS A 235 -11.75 -10.65 -22.68
C LYS A 235 -11.11 -9.26 -22.85
N GLY A 236 -9.86 -9.09 -22.42
CA GLY A 236 -9.09 -7.85 -22.51
C GLY A 236 -8.85 -7.16 -21.18
N LEU A 237 -7.92 -6.17 -21.20
CA LEU A 237 -7.41 -5.50 -19.99
C LEU A 237 -8.48 -4.73 -19.21
N GLY A 238 -9.50 -4.16 -19.89
CA GLY A 238 -10.60 -3.48 -19.20
C GLY A 238 -11.42 -4.44 -18.34
N HIS A 239 -11.75 -5.63 -18.85
CA HIS A 239 -12.44 -6.67 -18.09
C HIS A 239 -11.56 -7.21 -16.95
N PHE A 240 -10.25 -7.33 -17.18
CA PHE A 240 -9.30 -7.71 -16.16
C PHE A 240 -9.26 -6.67 -15.03
N HIS A 241 -9.13 -5.38 -15.36
CA HIS A 241 -9.09 -4.30 -14.37
C HIS A 241 -10.36 -4.27 -13.51
N MET A 242 -11.53 -4.25 -14.14
CA MET A 242 -12.81 -4.28 -13.40
C MET A 242 -12.98 -5.56 -12.59
N GLY A 243 -12.56 -6.70 -13.15
CA GLY A 243 -12.59 -7.98 -12.46
C GLY A 243 -11.74 -8.02 -11.18
N ILE A 244 -10.66 -7.26 -11.09
CA ILE A 244 -9.89 -7.12 -9.82
C ILE A 244 -10.79 -6.53 -8.73
N ILE A 245 -11.55 -5.48 -9.03
CA ILE A 245 -12.48 -4.85 -8.08
C ILE A 245 -13.59 -5.83 -7.68
N ASP A 246 -14.14 -6.57 -8.65
CA ASP A 246 -15.17 -7.58 -8.40
C ASP A 246 -14.67 -8.69 -7.46
N GLU A 247 -13.44 -9.18 -7.67
CA GLU A 247 -12.88 -10.26 -6.86
C GLU A 247 -12.48 -9.76 -5.45
N ILE A 248 -12.05 -8.50 -5.31
CA ILE A 248 -11.89 -7.87 -3.99
C ILE A 248 -13.23 -7.85 -3.24
N GLY A 249 -14.33 -7.51 -3.91
CA GLY A 249 -15.68 -7.51 -3.30
C GLY A 249 -16.17 -8.88 -2.82
N LYS A 250 -15.72 -9.95 -3.47
CA LYS A 250 -16.04 -11.34 -3.10
C LYS A 250 -15.10 -11.92 -2.04
N MET A 251 -14.01 -11.21 -1.74
CA MET A 251 -12.96 -11.74 -0.85
C MET A 251 -13.50 -12.07 0.54
N ASN A 252 -13.00 -13.16 1.08
CA ASN A 252 -13.28 -13.65 2.43
C ASN A 252 -12.13 -14.52 2.93
N ILE A 253 -12.15 -14.85 4.22
CA ILE A 253 -11.07 -15.61 4.88
C ILE A 253 -10.82 -17.01 4.26
N ASN A 254 -11.85 -17.65 3.71
CA ASN A 254 -11.69 -18.97 3.10
C ASN A 254 -10.89 -18.87 1.79
N ILE A 255 -11.18 -17.84 0.96
CA ILE A 255 -10.42 -17.57 -0.26
C ILE A 255 -8.97 -17.23 0.08
N LEU A 256 -8.74 -16.39 1.10
CA LEU A 256 -7.38 -16.07 1.54
C LEU A 256 -6.60 -17.33 1.98
N LYS A 257 -7.24 -18.24 2.70
CA LYS A 257 -6.60 -19.49 3.13
C LYS A 257 -6.35 -20.49 2.00
N GLU A 258 -7.24 -20.54 1.03
CA GLU A 258 -7.14 -21.44 -0.11
C GLU A 258 -6.09 -21.01 -1.13
N TRP A 259 -6.02 -19.70 -1.40
CA TRP A 259 -5.17 -19.14 -2.46
C TRP A 259 -3.87 -18.52 -1.95
N GLY A 260 -3.80 -18.20 -0.67
CA GLY A 260 -2.65 -17.51 -0.09
C GLY A 260 -1.37 -18.35 -0.16
N ARG A 261 -0.31 -17.74 -0.69
CA ARG A 261 1.04 -18.30 -0.75
C ARG A 261 1.98 -17.36 0.00
N ILE A 262 2.18 -17.66 1.29
CA ILE A 262 3.00 -16.86 2.20
C ILE A 262 4.10 -17.73 2.82
N HIS A 263 5.28 -17.11 3.00
CA HIS A 263 6.42 -17.72 3.66
C HIS A 263 7.00 -16.75 4.70
N GLU A 264 7.14 -17.20 5.94
CA GLU A 264 7.84 -16.45 7.00
C GLU A 264 9.33 -16.79 6.95
N ILE A 265 10.21 -15.74 7.00
CA ILE A 265 11.66 -15.85 6.85
C ILE A 265 12.39 -15.25 8.06
#